data_cd93c6835d058dc70a50d49b52cab89c
#
_entry.id   cd93c6835d058dc70a50d49b52cab89c
#
_cell.length_a   1.000
_cell.length_b   1.000
_cell.length_c   1.000
_cell.angle_alpha   90.00
_cell.angle_beta   90.00
_cell.angle_gamma   90.00
#
_symmetry.space_group_name_H-M   'P 1'
#
loop_
_entity.id
_entity.type
_entity.pdbx_description
1 polymer ?
#
loop_
_entity_poly.entity_id
_entity_poly.type
_entity_poly.pdbx_seq_one_letter_code
_entity_poly.pdbx_strand_id
1 'polypeptide(L)'
;MKRRIVIGLLGPTLDRGKGAARWEYWRPTLSLCQQEDLLVDRLDLLHQEKFDPLASQIEQDIATVSPETRVARHAIEFDDAWDFDAVYGALYDFARGYPFDPEHEEYLLHITTGTHVAQICLFLLAESRHLPAKLIQTSPPRKQRGDKHKGPGEYAIIDLDLSKYDQLAHRFEQETLEGLSFLKAGIDTRDPAYNRLIEQIEHVAIHSRHPLLLTGPTGAGKSQLARRVFELKQQRRQVE
;
A
#
# COMPACT_ATOMS: atom_id res chain seq x y z
N MET A 1 -18.72 0.95 -18.90
CA MET A 1 -17.53 1.40 -18.14
C MET A 1 -17.92 1.35 -16.67
N LYS A 2 -17.09 0.85 -15.75
CA LYS A 2 -17.39 0.86 -14.32
C LYS A 2 -17.30 2.29 -13.79
N ARG A 3 -18.16 2.63 -12.82
CA ARG A 3 -18.05 3.89 -12.08
C ARG A 3 -16.78 3.86 -11.21
N ARG A 4 -16.03 4.95 -11.18
CA ARG A 4 -14.82 5.05 -10.38
C ARG A 4 -15.13 5.72 -9.05
N ILE A 5 -14.87 4.97 -7.98
CA ILE A 5 -15.13 5.38 -6.62
C ILE A 5 -13.78 5.54 -5.92
N VAL A 6 -13.53 6.72 -5.37
CA VAL A 6 -12.34 6.94 -4.53
C VAL A 6 -12.76 6.98 -3.08
N ILE A 7 -12.10 6.19 -2.24
CA ILE A 7 -12.27 6.21 -0.78
C ILE A 7 -11.00 6.79 -0.18
N GLY A 8 -11.11 7.79 0.66
CA GLY A 8 -9.93 8.42 1.27
C GLY A 8 -10.22 9.14 2.56
N LEU A 9 -9.20 9.26 3.41
CA LEU A 9 -9.26 10.04 4.64
C LEU A 9 -9.06 11.52 4.32
N LEU A 10 -9.85 12.39 4.93
CA LEU A 10 -9.59 13.82 4.92
C LEU A 10 -8.23 14.12 5.54
N GLY A 11 -7.43 14.96 4.89
CA GLY A 11 -6.12 15.40 5.37
C GLY A 11 -6.21 16.74 6.12
N PRO A 12 -6.44 16.79 7.45
CA PRO A 12 -6.68 18.05 8.15
C PRO A 12 -5.56 19.08 8.04
N THR A 13 -4.36 18.64 7.73
CA THR A 13 -3.19 19.51 7.52
C THR A 13 -3.02 19.90 6.06
N LEU A 14 -3.09 18.93 5.14
CA LEU A 14 -2.81 19.14 3.72
C LEU A 14 -4.00 19.71 2.94
N ASP A 15 -5.23 19.31 3.31
CA ASP A 15 -6.45 19.80 2.64
C ASP A 15 -6.96 21.14 3.23
N ARG A 16 -6.32 21.61 4.30
CA ARG A 16 -6.69 22.87 4.94
C ARG A 16 -6.36 24.06 4.03
N GLY A 17 -7.29 24.99 4.01
CA GLY A 17 -7.09 26.29 3.38
C GLY A 17 -8.14 27.29 3.84
N LYS A 18 -7.79 28.59 3.93
CA LYS A 18 -8.73 29.64 4.35
C LYS A 18 -8.99 30.62 3.19
N GLY A 19 -10.26 31.00 3.03
CA GLY A 19 -10.67 32.00 2.06
C GLY A 19 -10.24 31.66 0.63
N ALA A 20 -10.05 32.69 -0.21
CA ALA A 20 -9.63 32.53 -1.61
C ALA A 20 -8.20 31.97 -1.75
N ALA A 21 -7.33 32.21 -0.76
CA ALA A 21 -5.94 31.74 -0.79
C ALA A 21 -5.82 30.20 -0.81
N ARG A 22 -6.87 29.45 -0.42
CA ARG A 22 -6.87 27.99 -0.47
C ARG A 22 -6.68 27.43 -1.89
N TRP A 23 -7.02 28.19 -2.91
CA TRP A 23 -6.84 27.81 -4.31
C TRP A 23 -5.40 28.00 -4.83
N GLU A 24 -4.55 28.64 -4.03
CA GLU A 24 -3.13 28.82 -4.34
C GLU A 24 -2.25 27.66 -3.85
N TYR A 25 -2.82 26.71 -3.08
CA TYR A 25 -2.11 25.60 -2.51
C TYR A 25 -2.61 24.28 -3.08
N TRP A 26 -1.70 23.36 -3.30
CA TRP A 26 -2.06 21.99 -3.62
C TRP A 26 -2.72 21.32 -2.41
N ARG A 27 -3.86 20.68 -2.65
CA ARG A 27 -4.65 19.96 -1.67
C ARG A 27 -4.90 18.55 -2.20
N PRO A 28 -4.39 17.48 -1.55
CA PRO A 28 -4.39 16.13 -2.09
C PRO A 28 -5.77 15.60 -2.47
N THR A 29 -6.76 15.80 -1.60
CA THR A 29 -8.12 15.33 -1.82
C THR A 29 -8.80 16.05 -2.99
N LEU A 30 -8.63 17.36 -3.09
CA LEU A 30 -9.14 18.15 -4.21
C LEU A 30 -8.43 17.78 -5.52
N SER A 31 -7.14 17.54 -5.45
CA SER A 31 -6.27 17.19 -6.57
C SER A 31 -6.74 15.97 -7.34
N LEU A 32 -7.37 14.99 -6.68
CA LEU A 32 -7.97 13.81 -7.32
C LEU A 32 -9.03 14.19 -8.36
N CYS A 33 -9.84 15.20 -8.04
CA CYS A 33 -10.96 15.64 -8.88
C CYS A 33 -10.56 16.74 -9.89
N GLN A 34 -9.28 17.13 -9.94
CA GLN A 34 -8.74 18.09 -10.89
C GLN A 34 -7.95 17.47 -12.04
N GLN A 35 -7.83 16.13 -12.06
CA GLN A 35 -7.08 15.41 -13.10
C GLN A 35 -7.96 15.24 -14.33
N GLU A 36 -7.49 15.67 -15.50
CA GLU A 36 -8.26 15.60 -16.75
C GLU A 36 -8.50 14.15 -17.24
N ASP A 37 -7.60 13.25 -16.89
CA ASP A 37 -7.63 11.83 -17.30
C ASP A 37 -8.15 10.87 -16.21
N LEU A 38 -8.50 11.39 -15.02
CA LEU A 38 -9.04 10.64 -13.89
C LEU A 38 -10.45 11.13 -13.54
N LEU A 39 -11.44 10.62 -14.25
CA LEU A 39 -12.83 10.90 -13.85
C LEU A 39 -13.17 10.12 -12.57
N VAL A 40 -13.56 10.84 -11.53
CA VAL A 40 -14.04 10.31 -10.25
C VAL A 40 -15.55 10.49 -10.19
N ASP A 41 -16.31 9.39 -10.25
CA ASP A 41 -17.78 9.45 -10.19
C ASP A 41 -18.26 9.71 -8.75
N ARG A 42 -17.58 9.15 -7.75
CA ARG A 42 -17.87 9.36 -6.34
C ARG A 42 -16.59 9.39 -5.50
N LEU A 43 -16.52 10.35 -4.60
CA LEU A 43 -15.52 10.41 -3.54
C LEU A 43 -16.20 10.11 -2.20
N ASP A 44 -15.86 8.99 -1.59
CA ASP A 44 -16.24 8.62 -0.23
C ASP A 44 -15.19 9.17 0.73
N LEU A 45 -15.49 10.31 1.35
CA LEU A 45 -14.57 11.08 2.19
C LEU A 45 -14.76 10.72 3.66
N LEU A 46 -13.82 9.97 4.21
CA LEU A 46 -13.77 9.58 5.62
C LEU A 46 -13.20 10.73 6.46
N HIS A 47 -13.89 11.12 7.51
CA HIS A 47 -13.42 12.19 8.40
C HIS A 47 -13.88 11.97 9.83
N GLN A 48 -13.13 12.49 10.80
CA GLN A 48 -13.61 12.59 12.16
C GLN A 48 -14.60 13.75 12.30
N GLU A 49 -15.60 13.63 13.15
CA GLU A 49 -16.68 14.60 13.32
C GLU A 49 -16.16 16.02 13.59
N LYS A 50 -15.08 16.16 14.36
CA LYS A 50 -14.40 17.45 14.61
C LYS A 50 -13.89 18.18 13.35
N PHE A 51 -13.76 17.47 12.23
CA PHE A 51 -13.32 18.01 10.94
C PHE A 51 -14.45 18.15 9.92
N ASP A 52 -15.71 17.95 10.31
CA ASP A 52 -16.87 18.10 9.44
C ASP A 52 -16.93 19.44 8.70
N PRO A 53 -16.60 20.60 9.32
CA PRO A 53 -16.55 21.87 8.59
C PRO A 53 -15.53 21.89 7.45
N LEU A 54 -14.38 21.21 7.62
CA LEU A 54 -13.38 21.08 6.56
C LEU A 54 -13.83 20.10 5.47
N ALA A 55 -14.46 18.99 5.84
CA ALA A 55 -15.04 18.03 4.90
C ALA A 55 -16.12 18.70 4.03
N SER A 56 -17.00 19.51 4.63
CA SER A 56 -18.00 20.30 3.91
C SER A 56 -17.38 21.34 2.96
N GLN A 57 -16.28 21.98 3.36
CA GLN A 57 -15.54 22.90 2.48
C GLN A 57 -14.94 22.17 1.28
N ILE A 58 -14.33 20.98 1.49
CA ILE A 58 -13.77 20.16 0.41
C ILE A 58 -14.87 19.72 -0.56
N GLU A 59 -16.02 19.27 -0.06
CA GLU A 59 -17.18 18.92 -0.88
C GLU A 59 -17.62 20.09 -1.79
N GLN A 60 -17.74 21.32 -1.26
CA GLN A 60 -18.09 22.51 -2.02
C GLN A 60 -17.00 22.87 -3.05
N ASP A 61 -15.73 22.74 -2.68
CA ASP A 61 -14.62 23.01 -3.57
C ASP A 61 -14.56 21.99 -4.72
N ILE A 62 -14.84 20.72 -4.45
CA ILE A 62 -14.96 19.66 -5.46
C ILE A 62 -16.13 19.96 -6.40
N ALA A 63 -17.29 20.33 -5.89
CA ALA A 63 -18.44 20.70 -6.72
C ALA A 63 -18.13 21.88 -7.66
N THR A 64 -17.15 22.73 -7.33
CA THR A 64 -16.70 23.84 -8.18
C THR A 64 -15.76 23.38 -9.31
N VAL A 65 -14.88 22.40 -9.06
CA VAL A 65 -13.84 21.97 -10.03
C VAL A 65 -14.23 20.71 -10.81
N SER A 66 -15.12 19.90 -10.25
CA SER A 66 -15.60 18.63 -10.83
C SER A 66 -17.07 18.42 -10.44
N PRO A 67 -18.00 19.16 -11.04
CA PRO A 67 -19.43 19.11 -10.69
C PRO A 67 -20.06 17.73 -10.92
N GLU A 68 -19.43 16.88 -11.72
CA GLU A 68 -19.83 15.49 -11.98
C GLU A 68 -19.43 14.55 -10.81
N THR A 69 -18.50 14.94 -9.97
CA THR A 69 -18.06 14.12 -8.83
C THR A 69 -19.02 14.27 -7.66
N ARG A 70 -19.67 13.18 -7.27
CA ARG A 70 -20.48 13.15 -6.04
C ARG A 70 -19.57 12.92 -4.83
N VAL A 71 -19.63 13.77 -3.83
CA VAL A 71 -18.95 13.55 -2.54
C VAL A 71 -19.92 12.94 -1.54
N ALA A 72 -19.54 11.82 -0.93
CA ALA A 72 -20.25 11.20 0.19
C ALA A 72 -19.34 11.28 1.42
N ARG A 73 -19.83 11.94 2.48
CA ARG A 73 -19.07 12.09 3.73
C ARG A 73 -19.40 10.95 4.69
N HIS A 74 -18.39 10.33 5.26
CA HIS A 74 -18.50 9.24 6.22
C HIS A 74 -17.77 9.63 7.50
N ALA A 75 -18.51 9.73 8.59
CA ALA A 75 -17.91 9.93 9.90
C ALA A 75 -17.22 8.64 10.34
N ILE A 76 -15.98 8.75 10.79
CA ILE A 76 -15.19 7.66 11.36
C ILE A 76 -14.50 8.20 12.62
N GLU A 77 -14.60 7.47 13.71
CA GLU A 77 -14.04 7.92 14.98
C GLU A 77 -12.97 6.94 15.49
N PHE A 78 -11.90 7.51 15.99
CA PHE A 78 -10.85 6.84 16.74
C PHE A 78 -10.21 7.86 17.70
N ASP A 79 -9.91 7.41 18.90
CA ASP A 79 -9.41 8.29 19.97
C ASP A 79 -8.02 8.85 19.66
N ASP A 80 -7.12 8.01 19.17
CA ASP A 80 -5.77 8.39 18.77
C ASP A 80 -5.49 7.96 17.32
N ALA A 81 -5.19 8.94 16.48
CA ALA A 81 -4.82 8.72 15.07
C ALA A 81 -3.44 8.05 14.87
N TRP A 82 -2.67 7.88 15.96
CA TRP A 82 -1.37 7.23 15.97
C TRP A 82 -1.42 5.83 16.61
N ASP A 83 -2.54 5.46 17.23
CA ASP A 83 -2.78 4.11 17.73
C ASP A 83 -3.20 3.20 16.57
N PHE A 84 -2.40 2.15 16.32
CA PHE A 84 -2.62 1.22 15.21
C PHE A 84 -3.93 0.44 15.38
N ASP A 85 -4.19 -0.08 16.57
CA ASP A 85 -5.35 -0.93 16.82
C ASP A 85 -6.65 -0.13 16.71
N ALA A 86 -6.68 1.10 17.25
CA ALA A 86 -7.83 1.98 17.17
C ALA A 86 -8.13 2.38 15.71
N VAL A 87 -7.11 2.77 14.95
CA VAL A 87 -7.28 3.18 13.54
C VAL A 87 -7.62 1.98 12.65
N TYR A 88 -6.96 0.84 12.84
CA TYR A 88 -7.24 -0.37 12.06
C TYR A 88 -8.66 -0.87 12.33
N GLY A 89 -9.07 -0.93 13.61
CA GLY A 89 -10.41 -1.35 14.00
C GLY A 89 -11.50 -0.50 13.35
N ALA A 90 -11.38 0.83 13.44
CA ALA A 90 -12.36 1.76 12.86
C ALA A 90 -12.45 1.64 11.33
N LEU A 91 -11.29 1.53 10.64
CA LEU A 91 -11.27 1.34 9.18
C LEU A 91 -11.78 -0.04 8.76
N TYR A 92 -11.53 -1.07 9.55
CA TYR A 92 -12.03 -2.42 9.32
C TYR A 92 -13.56 -2.49 9.46
N ASP A 93 -14.11 -1.84 10.50
CA ASP A 93 -15.57 -1.76 10.71
C ASP A 93 -16.24 -0.97 9.58
N PHE A 94 -15.64 0.12 9.13
CA PHE A 94 -16.08 0.82 7.93
C PHE A 94 -16.09 -0.11 6.71
N ALA A 95 -15.01 -0.83 6.47
CA ALA A 95 -14.89 -1.75 5.33
C ALA A 95 -15.96 -2.85 5.36
N ARG A 96 -16.26 -3.39 6.53
CA ARG A 96 -17.33 -4.41 6.70
C ARG A 96 -18.74 -3.89 6.48
N GLY A 97 -18.97 -2.63 6.84
CA GLY A 97 -20.29 -1.99 6.67
C GLY A 97 -20.51 -1.38 5.29
N TYR A 98 -19.47 -1.23 4.49
CA TYR A 98 -19.55 -0.56 3.20
C TYR A 98 -20.12 -1.49 2.11
N PRO A 99 -21.14 -1.05 1.33
CA PRO A 99 -21.79 -1.87 0.30
C PRO A 99 -20.99 -1.86 -1.01
N PHE A 100 -19.91 -2.62 -1.07
CA PHE A 100 -19.10 -2.75 -2.30
C PHE A 100 -19.89 -3.42 -3.43
N ASP A 101 -19.78 -2.88 -4.65
CA ASP A 101 -20.31 -3.42 -5.89
C ASP A 101 -19.20 -3.54 -6.96
N PRO A 102 -18.30 -4.53 -6.85
CA PRO A 102 -17.16 -4.67 -7.78
C PRO A 102 -17.59 -5.00 -9.22
N GLU A 103 -18.85 -5.38 -9.46
CA GLU A 103 -19.35 -5.62 -10.82
C GLU A 103 -19.55 -4.32 -11.58
N HIS A 104 -20.04 -3.25 -10.91
CA HIS A 104 -20.37 -1.98 -11.52
C HIS A 104 -19.43 -0.84 -11.13
N GLU A 105 -18.63 -1.01 -10.08
CA GLU A 105 -17.74 0.01 -9.52
C GLU A 105 -16.28 -0.45 -9.50
N GLU A 106 -15.36 0.47 -9.78
CA GLU A 106 -13.93 0.33 -9.57
C GLU A 106 -13.53 1.20 -8.36
N TYR A 107 -12.89 0.59 -7.37
CA TYR A 107 -12.52 1.27 -6.13
C TYR A 107 -11.04 1.62 -6.10
N LEU A 108 -10.75 2.85 -5.69
CA LEU A 108 -9.40 3.35 -5.44
C LEU A 108 -9.31 3.85 -4.00
N LEU A 109 -8.27 3.48 -3.27
CA LEU A 109 -7.98 3.99 -1.92
C LEU A 109 -6.94 5.10 -2.00
N HIS A 110 -7.32 6.30 -1.61
CA HIS A 110 -6.41 7.44 -1.54
C HIS A 110 -5.54 7.37 -0.29
N ILE A 111 -4.24 7.15 -0.50
CA ILE A 111 -3.26 6.93 0.56
C ILE A 111 -2.31 8.12 0.80
N THR A 112 -2.58 9.29 0.22
CA THR A 112 -1.71 10.48 0.40
C THR A 112 -2.02 11.22 1.70
N THR A 113 -3.23 11.11 2.22
CA THR A 113 -3.72 11.80 3.40
C THR A 113 -3.87 10.86 4.60
N GLY A 114 -4.09 11.43 5.77
CA GLY A 114 -4.09 10.70 7.04
C GLY A 114 -2.70 10.61 7.69
N THR A 115 -2.63 9.99 8.85
CA THR A 115 -1.35 9.65 9.50
C THR A 115 -0.67 8.47 8.77
N HIS A 116 0.61 8.26 9.00
CA HIS A 116 1.29 7.07 8.48
C HIS A 116 0.64 5.77 8.97
N VAL A 117 0.12 5.76 10.19
CA VAL A 117 -0.64 4.63 10.73
C VAL A 117 -1.87 4.36 9.87
N ALA A 118 -2.67 5.39 9.58
CA ALA A 118 -3.87 5.25 8.75
C ALA A 118 -3.53 4.79 7.31
N GLN A 119 -2.44 5.29 6.74
CA GLN A 119 -1.97 4.85 5.42
C GLN A 119 -1.58 3.37 5.41
N ILE A 120 -0.86 2.89 6.46
CA ILE A 120 -0.50 1.48 6.61
C ILE A 120 -1.77 0.62 6.80
N CYS A 121 -2.73 1.07 7.62
CA CYS A 121 -3.99 0.35 7.82
C CYS A 121 -4.78 0.21 6.51
N LEU A 122 -4.91 1.27 5.72
CA LEU A 122 -5.56 1.24 4.41
C LEU A 122 -4.85 0.27 3.45
N PHE A 123 -3.50 0.30 3.43
CA PHE A 123 -2.71 -0.64 2.65
C PHE A 123 -2.99 -2.10 3.05
N LEU A 124 -2.96 -2.40 4.35
CA LEU A 124 -3.21 -3.75 4.86
C LEU A 124 -4.63 -4.24 4.56
N LEU A 125 -5.63 -3.35 4.65
CA LEU A 125 -7.02 -3.67 4.33
C LEU A 125 -7.23 -3.92 2.83
N ALA A 126 -6.49 -3.22 1.97
CA ALA A 126 -6.48 -3.47 0.53
C ALA A 126 -5.78 -4.80 0.21
N GLU A 127 -4.61 -5.06 0.79
CA GLU A 127 -3.83 -6.29 0.58
C GLU A 127 -4.60 -7.53 1.05
N SER A 128 -5.25 -7.45 2.21
CA SER A 128 -6.10 -8.51 2.74
C SER A 128 -7.47 -8.63 2.05
N ARG A 129 -7.74 -7.78 1.05
CA ARG A 129 -8.99 -7.73 0.28
C ARG A 129 -10.26 -7.45 1.10
N HIS A 130 -10.12 -6.91 2.30
CA HIS A 130 -11.27 -6.35 3.03
C HIS A 130 -11.80 -5.08 2.35
N LEU A 131 -10.90 -4.34 1.68
CA LEU A 131 -11.22 -3.26 0.75
C LEU A 131 -10.82 -3.72 -0.67
N PRO A 132 -11.78 -4.06 -1.55
CA PRO A 132 -11.49 -4.56 -2.89
C PRO A 132 -11.09 -3.41 -3.84
N ALA A 133 -9.98 -2.75 -3.53
CA ALA A 133 -9.56 -1.53 -4.18
C ALA A 133 -8.07 -1.56 -4.54
N LYS A 134 -7.69 -0.81 -5.58
CA LYS A 134 -6.30 -0.44 -5.85
C LYS A 134 -5.94 0.80 -5.04
N LEU A 135 -4.66 1.04 -4.84
CA LEU A 135 -4.22 2.26 -4.17
C LEU A 135 -4.05 3.40 -5.18
N ILE A 136 -4.39 4.62 -4.77
CA ILE A 136 -4.07 5.83 -5.50
C ILE A 136 -3.31 6.80 -4.61
N GLN A 137 -2.22 7.32 -5.14
CA GLN A 137 -1.39 8.32 -4.48
C GLN A 137 -1.41 9.59 -5.31
N THR A 138 -1.53 10.75 -4.66
CA THR A 138 -1.32 12.06 -5.31
C THR A 138 -0.03 12.69 -4.82
N SER A 139 0.59 13.49 -5.66
CA SER A 139 1.79 14.25 -5.33
C SER A 139 1.68 15.71 -5.80
N PRO A 140 2.32 16.65 -5.08
CA PRO A 140 2.26 18.05 -5.46
C PRO A 140 2.93 18.28 -6.82
N PRO A 141 2.54 19.33 -7.54
CA PRO A 141 3.18 19.69 -8.81
C PRO A 141 4.68 19.93 -8.59
N ARG A 142 5.49 19.52 -9.56
CA ARG A 142 6.96 19.72 -9.51
C ARG A 142 7.27 21.22 -9.44
N LYS A 143 8.13 21.61 -8.50
CA LYS A 143 8.55 23.00 -8.34
C LYS A 143 9.22 23.51 -9.62
N GLN A 144 8.61 24.44 -10.31
CA GLN A 144 9.34 25.35 -11.19
C GLN A 144 9.91 26.48 -10.33
N ARG A 145 11.12 26.94 -10.66
CA ARG A 145 11.89 27.93 -9.89
C ARG A 145 11.09 29.24 -9.81
N GLY A 146 10.48 29.52 -8.64
CA GLY A 146 9.71 30.76 -8.38
C GLY A 146 8.20 30.59 -8.22
N ASP A 147 7.59 29.42 -8.46
CA ASP A 147 6.17 29.23 -8.32
C ASP A 147 5.76 28.56 -7.00
N LYS A 148 4.66 29.08 -6.41
CA LYS A 148 3.89 28.34 -5.41
C LYS A 148 3.31 27.11 -6.10
N HIS A 149 3.10 26.01 -5.36
CA HIS A 149 2.52 24.76 -5.87
C HIS A 149 1.11 24.97 -6.45
N LYS A 150 1.02 25.56 -7.64
CA LYS A 150 -0.24 25.76 -8.35
C LYS A 150 -0.50 24.59 -9.28
N GLY A 151 -1.74 24.08 -9.26
CA GLY A 151 -2.19 23.01 -10.14
C GLY A 151 -2.48 21.70 -9.41
N PRO A 152 -3.04 20.72 -10.15
CA PRO A 152 -3.51 19.46 -9.58
C PRO A 152 -2.37 18.52 -9.12
N GLY A 153 -1.12 18.78 -9.53
CA GLY A 153 -0.04 17.82 -9.29
C GLY A 153 -0.13 16.57 -10.17
N GLU A 154 0.43 15.50 -9.69
CA GLU A 154 0.43 14.20 -10.38
C GLU A 154 -0.28 13.16 -9.52
N TYR A 155 -0.78 12.09 -10.13
CA TYR A 155 -1.27 10.93 -9.41
C TYR A 155 -0.64 9.65 -9.95
N ALA A 156 -0.63 8.60 -9.13
CA ALA A 156 -0.21 7.27 -9.51
C ALA A 156 -1.18 6.24 -8.91
N ILE A 157 -1.66 5.33 -9.74
CA ILE A 157 -2.42 4.16 -9.28
C ILE A 157 -1.41 3.05 -9.02
N ILE A 158 -1.43 2.52 -7.80
CA ILE A 158 -0.56 1.44 -7.37
C ILE A 158 -1.42 0.18 -7.34
N ASP A 159 -1.11 -0.75 -8.22
CA ASP A 159 -1.68 -2.08 -8.20
C ASP A 159 -0.80 -2.97 -7.30
N LEU A 160 -1.40 -3.57 -6.28
CA LEU A 160 -0.66 -4.43 -5.34
C LEU A 160 -0.30 -5.80 -5.95
N ASP A 161 -0.78 -6.10 -7.16
CA ASP A 161 -0.33 -7.26 -7.92
C ASP A 161 1.11 -7.03 -8.40
N LEU A 162 2.07 -7.49 -7.60
CA LEU A 162 3.50 -7.34 -7.86
C LEU A 162 3.93 -7.97 -9.18
N SER A 163 3.15 -8.91 -9.74
CA SER A 163 3.44 -9.53 -11.05
C SER A 163 3.40 -8.53 -12.21
N LYS A 164 2.74 -7.38 -12.02
CA LYS A 164 2.66 -6.31 -13.03
C LYS A 164 3.86 -5.36 -13.02
N TYR A 165 4.70 -5.45 -11.99
CA TYR A 165 5.93 -4.66 -11.89
C TYR A 165 7.13 -5.52 -12.32
N ASP A 166 7.32 -5.72 -13.62
CA ASP A 166 8.38 -6.56 -14.19
C ASP A 166 9.75 -6.37 -13.56
N GLN A 167 10.12 -5.12 -13.22
CA GLN A 167 11.40 -4.85 -12.59
C GLN A 167 11.47 -5.34 -11.14
N LEU A 168 10.36 -5.31 -10.40
CA LEU A 168 10.31 -5.83 -9.04
C LEU A 168 10.21 -7.36 -9.04
N ALA A 169 9.37 -7.92 -9.90
CA ALA A 169 9.28 -9.37 -10.10
C ALA A 169 10.64 -9.96 -10.49
N HIS A 170 11.35 -9.33 -11.43
CA HIS A 170 12.69 -9.75 -11.84
C HIS A 170 13.71 -9.69 -10.69
N ARG A 171 13.65 -8.68 -9.83
CA ARG A 171 14.53 -8.61 -8.65
C ARG A 171 14.24 -9.74 -7.66
N PHE A 172 12.96 -10.00 -7.38
CA PHE A 172 12.57 -11.11 -6.50
C PHE A 172 12.96 -12.47 -7.08
N GLU A 173 12.77 -12.68 -8.38
CA GLU A 173 13.22 -13.89 -9.06
C GLU A 173 14.74 -14.05 -9.00
N GLN A 174 15.50 -12.98 -9.26
CA GLN A 174 16.96 -13.01 -9.17
C GLN A 174 17.43 -13.31 -7.73
N GLU A 175 16.87 -12.64 -6.73
CA GLU A 175 17.19 -12.88 -5.32
C GLU A 175 16.88 -14.33 -4.89
N THR A 176 15.75 -14.88 -5.37
CA THR A 176 15.36 -16.27 -5.10
C THR A 176 16.30 -17.25 -5.80
N LEU A 177 16.64 -17.01 -7.07
CA LEU A 177 17.57 -17.83 -7.82
C LEU A 177 18.99 -17.79 -7.23
N GLU A 178 19.45 -16.63 -6.80
CA GLU A 178 20.75 -16.46 -6.13
C GLU A 178 20.78 -17.20 -4.80
N GLY A 179 19.71 -17.14 -3.99
CA GLY A 179 19.59 -17.88 -2.74
C GLY A 179 19.60 -19.39 -2.95
N LEU A 180 18.81 -19.89 -3.89
CA LEU A 180 18.77 -21.30 -4.26
C LEU A 180 20.14 -21.78 -4.82
N SER A 181 20.75 -20.98 -5.68
CA SER A 181 22.09 -21.27 -6.21
C SER A 181 23.14 -21.32 -5.11
N PHE A 182 23.05 -20.41 -4.14
CA PHE A 182 23.95 -20.36 -2.99
C PHE A 182 23.80 -21.60 -2.09
N LEU A 183 22.59 -22.03 -1.77
CA LEU A 183 22.34 -23.20 -0.94
C LEU A 183 22.70 -24.51 -1.67
N LYS A 184 22.42 -24.59 -2.96
CA LYS A 184 22.81 -25.72 -3.81
C LYS A 184 24.33 -25.77 -4.04
N ALA A 185 25.00 -24.61 -4.10
CA ALA A 185 26.44 -24.38 -4.24
C ALA A 185 27.15 -25.38 -5.14
N GLY A 186 26.67 -25.50 -6.38
CA GLY A 186 27.28 -26.36 -7.37
C GLY A 186 26.94 -27.86 -7.22
N ILE A 187 26.04 -28.26 -6.32
CA ILE A 187 25.46 -29.60 -6.32
C ILE A 187 24.37 -29.60 -7.40
N ASP A 188 24.74 -29.97 -8.59
CA ASP A 188 23.80 -30.20 -9.68
C ASP A 188 23.09 -31.53 -9.47
N THR A 189 21.92 -31.49 -8.82
CA THR A 189 21.13 -32.69 -8.54
C THR A 189 19.85 -32.70 -9.37
N ARG A 190 19.59 -33.85 -9.97
CA ARG A 190 18.35 -34.14 -10.70
C ARG A 190 17.25 -34.71 -9.80
N ASP A 191 17.55 -34.93 -8.50
CA ASP A 191 16.57 -35.45 -7.54
C ASP A 191 15.53 -34.37 -7.17
N PRO A 192 14.24 -34.53 -7.57
CA PRO A 192 13.20 -33.59 -7.27
C PRO A 192 12.88 -33.45 -5.77
N ALA A 193 13.12 -34.53 -4.99
CA ALA A 193 12.88 -34.52 -3.55
C ALA A 193 13.91 -33.65 -2.84
N TYR A 194 15.18 -33.79 -3.24
CA TYR A 194 16.26 -32.96 -2.71
C TYR A 194 16.07 -31.49 -3.09
N ASN A 195 15.68 -31.19 -4.33
CA ASN A 195 15.43 -29.81 -4.77
C ASN A 195 14.32 -29.15 -3.93
N ARG A 196 13.20 -29.84 -3.71
CA ARG A 196 12.12 -29.36 -2.83
C ARG A 196 12.57 -29.12 -1.39
N LEU A 197 13.42 -30.01 -0.87
CA LEU A 197 13.98 -29.86 0.47
C LEU A 197 14.84 -28.58 0.58
N ILE A 198 15.68 -28.31 -0.41
CA ILE A 198 16.51 -27.09 -0.45
C ILE A 198 15.62 -25.84 -0.54
N GLU A 199 14.58 -25.84 -1.36
CA GLU A 199 13.59 -24.74 -1.45
C GLU A 199 12.88 -24.49 -0.11
N GLN A 200 12.50 -25.55 0.60
CA GLN A 200 11.90 -25.43 1.94
C GLN A 200 12.90 -24.85 2.95
N ILE A 201 14.15 -25.32 2.93
CA ILE A 201 15.20 -24.82 3.83
C ILE A 201 15.50 -23.36 3.56
N GLU A 202 15.56 -22.94 2.30
CA GLU A 202 15.74 -21.55 1.92
C GLU A 202 14.59 -20.69 2.42
N HIS A 203 13.36 -21.11 2.15
CA HIS A 203 12.18 -20.38 2.61
C HIS A 203 12.18 -20.18 4.12
N VAL A 204 12.48 -21.25 4.89
CA VAL A 204 12.58 -21.17 6.36
C VAL A 204 13.77 -20.31 6.79
N ALA A 205 14.92 -20.41 6.10
CA ALA A 205 16.10 -19.62 6.42
C ALA A 205 15.86 -18.11 6.22
N ILE A 206 15.06 -17.75 5.24
CA ILE A 206 14.76 -16.33 4.92
C ILE A 206 13.69 -15.76 5.86
N HIS A 207 12.63 -16.52 6.15
CA HIS A 207 11.43 -16.00 6.82
C HIS A 207 11.35 -16.33 8.33
N SER A 208 12.21 -17.22 8.84
CA SER A 208 12.18 -17.66 10.25
C SER A 208 13.45 -17.31 11.00
N ARG A 209 13.30 -16.75 12.20
CA ARG A 209 14.38 -16.55 13.18
C ARG A 209 14.54 -17.76 14.11
N HIS A 210 13.66 -18.75 14.03
CA HIS A 210 13.72 -19.94 14.89
C HIS A 210 14.91 -20.85 14.54
N PRO A 211 15.40 -21.62 15.49
CA PRO A 211 16.45 -22.62 15.24
C PRO A 211 15.99 -23.65 14.21
N LEU A 212 16.90 -24.02 13.32
CA LEU A 212 16.67 -25.02 12.27
C LEU A 212 17.42 -26.28 12.61
N LEU A 213 16.72 -27.41 12.77
CA LEU A 213 17.29 -28.71 13.04
C LEU A 213 17.37 -29.52 11.74
N LEU A 214 18.59 -29.85 11.33
CA LEU A 214 18.84 -30.74 10.19
C LEU A 214 19.10 -32.18 10.67
N THR A 215 18.24 -33.11 10.27
CA THR A 215 18.35 -34.54 10.59
C THR A 215 18.65 -35.36 9.33
N GLY A 216 19.33 -36.51 9.50
CA GLY A 216 19.64 -37.40 8.37
C GLY A 216 20.88 -38.27 8.65
N PRO A 217 21.22 -39.21 7.75
CA PRO A 217 22.32 -40.12 7.94
C PRO A 217 23.69 -39.43 7.98
N THR A 218 24.69 -40.10 8.56
CA THR A 218 26.08 -39.64 8.56
C THR A 218 26.57 -39.51 7.11
N GLY A 219 27.29 -38.44 6.79
CA GLY A 219 27.80 -38.19 5.43
C GLY A 219 26.84 -37.48 4.49
N ALA A 220 25.58 -37.22 4.88
CA ALA A 220 24.58 -36.53 4.04
C ALA A 220 24.80 -35.00 3.84
N GLY A 221 25.96 -34.47 4.16
CA GLY A 221 26.27 -33.05 3.92
C GLY A 221 25.61 -32.05 4.87
N LYS A 222 24.96 -32.50 5.98
CA LYS A 222 24.23 -31.63 6.92
C LYS A 222 25.05 -30.46 7.44
N SER A 223 26.30 -30.69 7.82
CA SER A 223 27.18 -29.63 8.37
C SER A 223 27.52 -28.57 7.34
N GLN A 224 27.69 -28.92 6.07
CA GLN A 224 27.88 -27.95 4.99
C GLN A 224 26.64 -27.17 4.74
N LEU A 225 25.48 -27.83 4.70
CA LEU A 225 24.20 -27.17 4.50
C LEU A 225 23.87 -26.20 5.66
N ALA A 226 24.12 -26.60 6.91
CA ALA A 226 23.95 -25.77 8.09
C ALA A 226 24.82 -24.49 8.02
N ARG A 227 26.10 -24.65 7.59
CA ARG A 227 27.00 -23.51 7.40
C ARG A 227 26.45 -22.51 6.35
N ARG A 228 25.98 -23.00 5.22
CA ARG A 228 25.40 -22.17 4.15
C ARG A 228 24.12 -21.47 4.58
N VAL A 229 23.25 -22.18 5.32
CA VAL A 229 22.07 -21.56 5.93
C VAL A 229 22.46 -20.44 6.87
N PHE A 230 23.50 -20.62 7.69
CA PHE A 230 24.00 -19.57 8.56
C PHE A 230 24.56 -18.38 7.78
N GLU A 231 25.38 -18.62 6.76
CA GLU A 231 25.94 -17.59 5.89
C GLU A 231 24.83 -16.80 5.16
N LEU A 232 23.78 -17.47 4.68
CA LEU A 232 22.60 -16.83 4.06
C LEU A 232 21.86 -15.94 5.07
N LYS A 233 21.63 -16.43 6.30
CA LYS A 233 21.01 -15.63 7.38
C LYS A 233 21.88 -14.44 7.77
N GLN A 234 23.19 -14.60 7.80
CA GLN A 234 24.13 -13.52 8.11
C GLN A 234 24.13 -12.42 7.02
N GLN A 235 24.16 -12.81 5.74
CA GLN A 235 24.06 -11.86 4.63
C GLN A 235 22.76 -11.03 4.69
N ARG A 236 21.69 -11.64 5.16
CA ARG A 236 20.39 -10.96 5.35
C ARG A 236 20.22 -10.29 6.73
N ARG A 237 21.29 -10.20 7.53
CA ARG A 237 21.31 -9.60 8.87
C ARG A 237 20.27 -10.18 9.84
N GLN A 238 19.97 -11.47 9.71
CA GLN A 238 19.03 -12.16 10.59
C GLN A 238 19.70 -12.84 11.79
N VAL A 239 21.01 -12.99 11.74
CA VAL A 239 21.89 -13.48 12.82
C VAL A 239 23.16 -12.63 12.85
N GLU A 240 23.71 -12.40 14.05
CA GLU A 240 24.99 -11.74 14.28
C GLU A 240 26.17 -12.72 14.15
#